data_bb570c72293805b977967246e652d64c
#
_entry.id   bb570c72293805b977967246e652d64c
#
_cell.length_a   1.000
_cell.length_b   1.000
_cell.length_c   1.000
_cell.angle_alpha   90.00
_cell.angle_beta   90.00
_cell.angle_gamma   90.00
#
_symmetry.space_group_name_H-M   'P 1'
#
loop_
_entity.id
_entity.type
_entity.pdbx_description
1 polymer ?
#
loop_
_entity_poly.entity_id
_entity_poly.type
_entity_poly.pdbx_seq_one_letter_code
_entity_poly.pdbx_strand_id
1 'polypeptide(L)'
;MQTFIQQANTYGALRQPFFFLIDFEQKKPLICSFDESTEKGLIWDIQGVKNITENQPHFALSIIDKKPITLHQYEQGFHLVQHELQKGNSYLLNLTYPTEIKLNGDLIQIFHSVEAPYKLLFKEQFVCFSPESFVQIRQNKIYTYPMKGTIDASQPNDKANL
;
A
#
# COMPACT_ATOMS: atom_id res chain seq x y z
N MET A 1 -11.99 -17.91 -0.65
CA MET A 1 -10.75 -18.09 -1.44
C MET A 1 -10.95 -18.93 -2.71
N GLN A 2 -11.57 -20.12 -2.65
CA GLN A 2 -11.72 -20.97 -3.85
C GLN A 2 -12.48 -20.30 -5.01
N THR A 3 -13.59 -19.62 -4.73
CA THR A 3 -14.36 -18.83 -5.72
C THR A 3 -13.53 -17.69 -6.33
N PHE A 4 -12.72 -17.01 -5.52
CA PHE A 4 -11.81 -15.97 -5.96
C PHE A 4 -10.78 -16.51 -6.98
N ILE A 5 -10.16 -17.65 -6.67
CA ILE A 5 -9.18 -18.29 -7.57
C ILE A 5 -9.84 -18.69 -8.90
N GLN A 6 -11.06 -19.23 -8.85
CA GLN A 6 -11.81 -19.60 -10.07
C GLN A 6 -12.09 -18.36 -10.94
N GLN A 7 -12.54 -17.26 -10.33
CA GLN A 7 -12.78 -16.00 -11.06
C GLN A 7 -11.49 -15.44 -11.66
N ALA A 8 -10.39 -15.41 -10.90
CA ALA A 8 -9.10 -14.95 -11.39
C ALA A 8 -8.63 -15.78 -12.60
N ASN A 9 -8.77 -17.11 -12.53
CA ASN A 9 -8.43 -18.00 -13.65
C ASN A 9 -9.33 -17.77 -14.87
N THR A 10 -10.61 -17.49 -14.66
CA THR A 10 -11.55 -17.15 -15.75
C THR A 10 -11.14 -15.87 -16.45
N TYR A 11 -10.89 -14.78 -15.70
CA TYR A 11 -10.39 -13.53 -16.26
C TYR A 11 -9.08 -13.71 -17.02
N GLY A 12 -8.15 -14.49 -16.44
CA GLY A 12 -6.87 -14.81 -17.09
C GLY A 12 -7.03 -15.59 -18.39
N ALA A 13 -7.88 -16.62 -18.43
CA ALA A 13 -8.17 -17.42 -19.62
C ALA A 13 -8.81 -16.57 -20.73
N LEU A 14 -9.68 -15.64 -20.36
CA LEU A 14 -10.33 -14.70 -21.29
C LEU A 14 -9.44 -13.51 -21.67
N ARG A 15 -8.24 -13.39 -21.07
CA ARG A 15 -7.35 -12.22 -21.20
C ARG A 15 -8.06 -10.90 -20.87
N GLN A 16 -9.00 -10.96 -19.94
CA GLN A 16 -9.76 -9.80 -19.48
C GLN A 16 -9.03 -9.13 -18.32
N PRO A 17 -8.75 -7.82 -18.39
CA PRO A 17 -8.19 -7.09 -17.26
C PRO A 17 -9.12 -7.13 -16.06
N PHE A 18 -8.55 -7.32 -14.89
CA PHE A 18 -9.30 -7.33 -13.63
C PHE A 18 -8.49 -6.72 -12.50
N PHE A 19 -9.19 -6.21 -11.51
CA PHE A 19 -8.64 -5.72 -10.25
C PHE A 19 -8.89 -6.76 -9.16
N PHE A 20 -7.94 -6.91 -8.25
CA PHE A 20 -8.16 -7.71 -7.04
C PHE A 20 -7.53 -7.06 -5.81
N LEU A 21 -8.13 -7.33 -4.67
CA LEU A 21 -7.67 -6.92 -3.34
C LEU A 21 -7.82 -8.11 -2.39
N ILE A 22 -6.76 -8.44 -1.67
CA ILE A 22 -6.75 -9.53 -0.70
C ILE A 22 -6.33 -8.95 0.64
N ASP A 23 -7.18 -9.12 1.66
CA ASP A 23 -6.85 -8.77 3.03
C ASP A 23 -5.80 -9.73 3.60
N PHE A 24 -5.04 -9.27 4.60
CA PHE A 24 -3.95 -10.05 5.20
C PHE A 24 -4.41 -11.44 5.68
N GLU A 25 -5.60 -11.52 6.27
CA GLU A 25 -6.17 -12.78 6.75
C GLU A 25 -6.83 -13.64 5.66
N GLN A 26 -6.90 -13.15 4.42
CA GLN A 26 -7.53 -13.81 3.27
C GLN A 26 -9.01 -14.17 3.49
N LYS A 27 -9.70 -13.42 4.34
CA LYS A 27 -11.11 -13.64 4.68
C LYS A 27 -12.08 -12.88 3.80
N LYS A 28 -11.61 -11.76 3.23
CA LYS A 28 -12.44 -10.83 2.45
C LYS A 28 -11.80 -10.51 1.08
N PRO A 29 -11.43 -11.54 0.29
CA PRO A 29 -10.86 -11.29 -1.02
C PRO A 29 -11.91 -10.65 -1.92
N LEU A 30 -11.51 -9.62 -2.66
CA LEU A 30 -12.33 -8.94 -3.65
C LEU A 30 -11.68 -9.11 -5.03
N ILE A 31 -12.50 -9.40 -6.03
CA ILE A 31 -12.09 -9.45 -7.44
C ILE A 31 -13.21 -8.90 -8.30
N CYS A 32 -12.88 -8.14 -9.32
CA CYS A 32 -13.83 -7.57 -10.26
C CYS A 32 -13.16 -7.17 -11.58
N SER A 33 -13.93 -6.99 -12.63
CA SER A 33 -13.45 -6.33 -13.85
C SER A 33 -13.11 -4.86 -13.57
N PHE A 34 -12.41 -4.20 -14.50
CA PHE A 34 -12.11 -2.77 -14.34
C PHE A 34 -13.38 -1.93 -14.33
N ASP A 35 -14.36 -2.28 -15.16
CA ASP A 35 -15.62 -1.55 -15.26
C ASP A 35 -16.44 -1.65 -13.96
N GLU A 36 -16.47 -2.82 -13.33
CA GLU A 36 -17.15 -3.05 -12.05
C GLU A 36 -16.43 -2.41 -10.86
N SER A 37 -15.14 -2.07 -10.98
CA SER A 37 -14.35 -1.62 -9.83
C SER A 37 -14.89 -0.33 -9.22
N THR A 38 -15.35 0.61 -10.04
CA THR A 38 -15.92 1.89 -9.57
C THR A 38 -17.26 1.67 -8.87
N GLU A 39 -18.12 0.78 -9.38
CA GLU A 39 -19.40 0.44 -8.74
C GLU A 39 -19.20 -0.21 -7.38
N LYS A 40 -18.11 -0.98 -7.21
CA LYS A 40 -17.69 -1.55 -5.93
C LYS A 40 -17.02 -0.54 -4.98
N GLY A 41 -16.96 0.73 -5.37
CA GLY A 41 -16.36 1.79 -4.56
C GLY A 41 -14.84 1.79 -4.54
N LEU A 42 -14.19 1.17 -5.53
CA LEU A 42 -12.75 1.17 -5.70
C LEU A 42 -12.34 2.27 -6.68
N ILE A 43 -11.43 3.12 -6.26
CA ILE A 43 -10.74 4.11 -7.10
C ILE A 43 -9.25 3.83 -6.98
N TRP A 44 -8.57 3.71 -8.11
CA TRP A 44 -7.17 3.37 -8.09
C TRP A 44 -6.39 4.01 -9.25
N ASP A 45 -5.10 4.22 -9.00
CA ASP A 45 -4.09 4.60 -9.98
C ASP A 45 -2.83 3.76 -9.70
N ILE A 46 -2.49 2.89 -10.62
CA ILE A 46 -1.33 1.99 -10.54
C ILE A 46 -0.40 2.31 -11.69
N GLN A 47 0.63 3.10 -11.42
CA GLN A 47 1.61 3.55 -12.41
C GLN A 47 0.96 4.21 -13.65
N GLY A 48 -0.08 5.01 -13.46
CA GLY A 48 -0.79 5.71 -14.53
C GLY A 48 -1.91 4.90 -15.19
N VAL A 49 -2.05 3.61 -14.89
CA VAL A 49 -3.25 2.85 -15.22
C VAL A 49 -4.28 3.08 -14.14
N LYS A 50 -5.40 3.68 -14.47
CA LYS A 50 -6.39 4.16 -13.50
C LYS A 50 -7.82 3.98 -14.01
N ASN A 51 -8.76 3.87 -13.08
CA ASN A 51 -10.20 3.76 -13.37
C ASN A 51 -10.98 5.07 -13.18
N ILE A 52 -10.28 6.18 -12.89
CA ILE A 52 -10.88 7.51 -12.76
C ILE A 52 -10.25 8.45 -13.79
N THR A 53 -11.09 9.21 -14.48
CA THR A 53 -10.65 10.17 -15.51
C THR A 53 -10.81 11.63 -15.09
N GLU A 54 -11.57 11.89 -14.03
CA GLU A 54 -11.84 13.26 -13.59
C GLU A 54 -10.61 13.84 -12.86
N ASN A 55 -10.14 14.96 -13.37
CA ASN A 55 -9.20 15.81 -12.64
C ASN A 55 -10.00 16.57 -11.58
N GLN A 56 -9.93 16.13 -10.33
CA GLN A 56 -10.46 16.89 -9.21
C GLN A 56 -9.59 18.16 -9.00
N PRO A 57 -10.22 19.27 -8.60
CA PRO A 57 -9.46 20.46 -8.27
C PRO A 57 -8.46 20.15 -7.15
N HIS A 58 -7.30 20.78 -7.21
CA HIS A 58 -6.27 20.63 -6.19
C HIS A 58 -6.82 21.02 -4.83
N PHE A 59 -6.83 20.09 -3.89
CA PHE A 59 -7.22 20.31 -2.50
C PHE A 59 -5.96 20.50 -1.64
N ALA A 60 -5.89 21.60 -0.91
CA ALA A 60 -4.79 21.86 0.01
C ALA A 60 -4.95 21.01 1.29
N LEU A 61 -4.42 19.80 1.23
CA LEU A 61 -4.46 18.87 2.36
C LEU A 61 -3.52 19.36 3.48
N SER A 62 -4.02 19.34 4.72
CA SER A 62 -3.23 19.67 5.91
C SER A 62 -3.58 18.78 7.09
N ILE A 63 -2.57 18.52 7.93
CA ILE A 63 -2.75 17.82 9.20
C ILE A 63 -3.20 18.84 10.25
N ILE A 64 -4.41 18.65 10.80
CA ILE A 64 -4.97 19.49 11.86
C ILE A 64 -4.44 19.04 13.23
N ASP A 65 -4.39 17.71 13.45
CA ASP A 65 -3.95 17.13 14.71
C ASP A 65 -3.27 15.79 14.46
N LYS A 66 -2.34 15.42 15.34
CA LYS A 66 -1.57 14.19 15.26
C LYS A 66 -1.26 13.66 16.67
N LYS A 67 -1.68 12.43 16.94
CA LYS A 67 -1.45 11.76 18.24
C LYS A 67 -0.62 10.49 18.03
N PRO A 68 0.71 10.58 18.03
CA PRO A 68 1.59 9.40 17.97
C PRO A 68 1.49 8.62 19.29
N ILE A 69 1.96 7.38 19.29
CA ILE A 69 2.13 6.61 20.51
C ILE A 69 3.09 7.34 21.48
N THR A 70 2.98 7.02 22.76
CA THR A 70 3.89 7.57 23.78
C THR A 70 5.29 6.97 23.64
N LEU A 71 6.32 7.69 24.12
CA LEU A 71 7.69 7.18 24.15
C LEU A 71 7.76 5.85 24.90
N HIS A 72 7.04 5.72 26.02
CA HIS A 72 7.00 4.50 26.80
C HIS A 72 6.47 3.29 26.00
N GLN A 73 5.39 3.47 25.23
CA GLN A 73 4.87 2.40 24.35
C GLN A 73 5.86 2.03 23.25
N TYR A 74 6.55 3.02 22.69
CA TYR A 74 7.60 2.78 21.70
C TYR A 74 8.76 1.98 22.29
N GLU A 75 9.27 2.37 23.48
CA GLU A 75 10.36 1.69 24.16
C GLU A 75 10.01 0.24 24.50
N GLN A 76 8.79 -0.02 24.97
CA GLN A 76 8.34 -1.40 25.23
C GLN A 76 8.42 -2.27 23.97
N GLY A 77 7.92 -1.79 22.83
CA GLY A 77 8.00 -2.49 21.57
C GLY A 77 9.44 -2.65 21.07
N PHE A 78 10.25 -1.61 21.19
CA PHE A 78 11.67 -1.65 20.81
C PHE A 78 12.43 -2.72 21.61
N HIS A 79 12.27 -2.76 22.93
CA HIS A 79 12.92 -3.77 23.76
C HIS A 79 12.45 -5.19 23.46
N LEU A 80 11.16 -5.37 23.19
CA LEU A 80 10.62 -6.67 22.76
C LEU A 80 11.30 -7.14 21.45
N VAL A 81 11.37 -6.27 20.45
CA VAL A 81 12.02 -6.58 19.18
C VAL A 81 13.50 -6.93 19.38
N GLN A 82 14.23 -6.13 20.15
CA GLN A 82 15.65 -6.40 20.44
C GLN A 82 15.83 -7.75 21.12
N HIS A 83 14.99 -8.08 22.10
CA HIS A 83 15.04 -9.35 22.78
C HIS A 83 14.81 -10.56 21.85
N GLU A 84 13.80 -10.46 20.96
CA GLU A 84 13.48 -11.55 20.02
C GLU A 84 14.56 -11.72 18.93
N LEU A 85 15.18 -10.62 18.49
CA LEU A 85 16.33 -10.65 17.59
C LEU A 85 17.55 -11.32 18.26
N GLN A 86 17.84 -10.98 19.51
CA GLN A 86 18.97 -11.59 20.27
C GLN A 86 18.76 -13.08 20.51
N LYS A 87 17.52 -13.53 20.67
CA LYS A 87 17.18 -14.96 20.77
C LYS A 87 17.27 -15.72 19.46
N GLY A 88 17.41 -15.02 18.33
CA GLY A 88 17.40 -15.63 16.99
C GLY A 88 16.01 -16.04 16.50
N ASN A 89 14.93 -15.55 17.12
CA ASN A 89 13.55 -15.80 16.70
C ASN A 89 13.20 -15.07 15.40
N SER A 90 13.93 -14.01 15.07
CA SER A 90 13.84 -13.30 13.79
C SER A 90 15.20 -12.66 13.48
N TYR A 91 15.48 -12.41 12.21
CA TYR A 91 16.68 -11.67 11.77
C TYR A 91 16.35 -10.24 11.35
N LEU A 92 15.13 -10.01 10.92
CA LEU A 92 14.61 -8.71 10.51
C LEU A 92 13.14 -8.62 10.88
N LEU A 93 12.74 -7.49 11.44
CA LEU A 93 11.36 -7.23 11.82
C LEU A 93 11.06 -5.74 11.67
N ASN A 94 9.90 -5.44 11.11
CA ASN A 94 9.35 -4.08 11.05
C ASN A 94 8.13 -4.01 11.98
N LEU A 95 8.29 -3.37 13.14
CA LEU A 95 7.21 -3.13 14.08
C LEU A 95 6.60 -1.76 13.79
N THR A 96 5.34 -1.75 13.39
CA THR A 96 4.61 -0.52 13.09
C THR A 96 3.57 -0.22 14.15
N TYR A 97 3.31 1.07 14.35
CA TYR A 97 2.26 1.56 15.23
C TYR A 97 1.31 2.51 14.49
N PRO A 98 0.00 2.40 14.73
CA PRO A 98 -0.93 3.36 14.17
C PRO A 98 -0.73 4.74 14.81
N THR A 99 -0.85 5.78 14.01
CA THR A 99 -0.88 7.15 14.49
C THR A 99 -2.25 7.75 14.17
N GLU A 100 -3.00 8.18 15.18
CA GLU A 100 -4.23 8.92 14.98
C GLU A 100 -3.89 10.28 14.36
N ILE A 101 -4.50 10.58 13.21
CA ILE A 101 -4.35 11.88 12.54
C ILE A 101 -5.71 12.46 12.21
N LYS A 102 -5.84 13.77 12.35
CA LYS A 102 -6.99 14.53 11.87
C LYS A 102 -6.57 15.38 10.69
N LEU A 103 -7.23 15.20 9.58
CA LEU A 103 -7.00 15.95 8.35
C LEU A 103 -8.16 16.89 8.07
N ASN A 104 -7.93 17.92 7.23
CA ASN A 104 -8.95 18.86 6.78
C ASN A 104 -9.78 18.34 5.58
N GLY A 105 -9.55 17.12 5.12
CA GLY A 105 -10.21 16.52 3.96
C GLY A 105 -10.74 15.12 4.22
N ASP A 106 -11.63 14.67 3.35
CA ASP A 106 -12.13 13.31 3.30
C ASP A 106 -11.18 12.36 2.50
N LEU A 107 -11.49 11.06 2.47
CA LEU A 107 -10.64 10.06 1.82
C LEU A 107 -10.46 10.30 0.32
N ILE A 108 -11.46 10.84 -0.39
CA ILE A 108 -11.36 11.13 -1.83
C ILE A 108 -10.46 12.35 -2.08
N GLN A 109 -10.57 13.38 -1.24
CA GLN A 109 -9.70 14.54 -1.29
C GLN A 109 -8.25 14.16 -0.99
N ILE A 110 -8.03 13.29 0.00
CA ILE A 110 -6.71 12.72 0.30
C ILE A 110 -6.16 11.95 -0.90
N PHE A 111 -6.96 11.08 -1.52
CA PHE A 111 -6.55 10.30 -2.68
C PHE A 111 -6.07 11.19 -3.83
N HIS A 112 -6.78 12.30 -4.11
CA HIS A 112 -6.41 13.21 -5.19
C HIS A 112 -5.24 14.12 -4.86
N SER A 113 -5.02 14.45 -3.59
CA SER A 113 -3.97 15.37 -3.16
C SER A 113 -2.59 14.74 -3.03
N VAL A 114 -2.50 13.41 -2.97
CA VAL A 114 -1.24 12.69 -2.80
C VAL A 114 -0.74 12.18 -4.15
N GLU A 115 0.53 12.44 -4.45
CA GLU A 115 1.23 11.85 -5.59
C GLU A 115 1.98 10.59 -5.14
N ALA A 116 1.63 9.45 -5.70
CA ALA A 116 2.30 8.18 -5.45
C ALA A 116 2.13 7.24 -6.66
N PRO A 117 3.11 6.35 -6.93
CA PRO A 117 3.05 5.41 -8.05
C PRO A 117 1.89 4.41 -7.94
N TYR A 118 1.48 4.09 -6.73
CA TYR A 118 0.38 3.18 -6.44
C TYR A 118 -0.57 3.84 -5.46
N LYS A 119 -1.79 4.05 -5.88
CA LYS A 119 -2.85 4.70 -5.11
C LYS A 119 -4.10 3.85 -5.15
N LEU A 120 -4.68 3.62 -4.01
CA LEU A 120 -5.96 2.92 -3.87
C LEU A 120 -6.83 3.66 -2.87
N LEU A 121 -8.06 3.95 -3.26
CA LEU A 121 -9.15 4.33 -2.38
C LEU A 121 -10.19 3.22 -2.41
N PHE A 122 -10.57 2.72 -1.26
CA PHE A 122 -11.76 1.92 -1.07
C PHE A 122 -12.78 2.79 -0.33
N LYS A 123 -13.83 3.17 -1.04
CA LYS A 123 -14.79 4.19 -0.61
C LYS A 123 -15.24 3.98 0.83
N GLU A 124 -15.20 5.05 1.62
CA GLU A 124 -15.63 5.11 3.02
C GLU A 124 -14.88 4.15 3.98
N GLN A 125 -13.85 3.45 3.51
CA GLN A 125 -13.09 2.52 4.33
C GLN A 125 -11.65 2.98 4.55
N PHE A 126 -10.87 3.13 3.48
CA PHE A 126 -9.48 3.55 3.59
C PHE A 126 -8.94 4.12 2.27
N VAL A 127 -7.83 4.82 2.38
CA VAL A 127 -6.95 5.16 1.27
C VAL A 127 -5.55 4.59 1.56
N CYS A 128 -4.90 4.09 0.53
CA CYS A 128 -3.57 3.49 0.63
C CYS A 128 -2.66 4.02 -0.47
N PHE A 129 -1.41 4.27 -0.12
CA PHE A 129 -0.37 4.71 -1.04
C PHE A 129 0.86 3.83 -0.88
N SER A 130 1.54 3.50 -1.98
CA SER A 130 2.80 2.78 -1.93
C SER A 130 3.80 3.34 -2.94
N PRO A 131 5.07 3.50 -2.56
CA PRO A 131 6.15 3.81 -3.51
C PRO A 131 6.66 2.56 -4.23
N GLU A 132 6.33 1.37 -3.76
CA GLU A 132 6.96 0.12 -4.15
C GLU A 132 6.03 -0.83 -4.88
N SER A 133 6.60 -1.55 -5.86
CA SER A 133 5.95 -2.65 -6.57
C SER A 133 6.34 -3.98 -5.94
N PHE A 134 5.39 -4.84 -5.62
CA PHE A 134 5.68 -6.20 -5.18
C PHE A 134 6.22 -7.06 -6.33
N VAL A 135 5.47 -7.11 -7.44
CA VAL A 135 5.83 -7.86 -8.64
C VAL A 135 5.20 -7.20 -9.87
N GLN A 136 5.91 -7.24 -10.97
CA GLN A 136 5.37 -6.84 -12.27
C GLN A 136 5.60 -7.97 -13.28
N ILE A 137 4.62 -8.19 -14.13
CA ILE A 137 4.72 -9.14 -15.25
C ILE A 137 4.54 -8.34 -16.53
N ARG A 138 5.60 -8.25 -17.33
CA ARG A 138 5.60 -7.53 -18.62
C ARG A 138 6.34 -8.35 -19.67
N GLN A 139 5.79 -8.46 -20.88
CA GLN A 139 6.43 -9.14 -22.00
C GLN A 139 6.91 -10.58 -21.65
N ASN A 140 6.06 -11.34 -20.95
CA ASN A 140 6.34 -12.70 -20.48
C ASN A 140 7.54 -12.81 -19.50
N LYS A 141 7.93 -11.71 -18.86
CA LYS A 141 8.97 -11.67 -17.83
C LYS A 141 8.37 -11.22 -16.49
N ILE A 142 8.86 -11.81 -15.42
CA ILE A 142 8.52 -11.42 -14.04
C ILE A 142 9.65 -10.52 -13.51
N TYR A 143 9.27 -9.36 -13.00
CA TYR A 143 10.17 -8.41 -12.34
C TYR A 143 9.81 -8.36 -10.86
N THR A 144 10.81 -8.48 -10.02
CA THR A 144 10.69 -8.30 -8.58
C THR A 144 11.59 -7.13 -8.15
N TYR A 145 11.14 -6.40 -7.16
CA TYR A 145 11.82 -5.21 -6.65
C TYR A 145 12.09 -5.45 -5.16
N PRO A 146 13.15 -6.20 -4.80
CA PRO A 146 13.46 -6.46 -3.41
C PRO A 146 13.72 -5.15 -2.68
N MET A 147 13.22 -5.04 -1.45
CA MET A 147 13.47 -3.88 -0.61
C MET A 147 14.97 -3.73 -0.39
N LYS A 148 15.46 -2.51 -0.57
CA LYS A 148 16.85 -2.16 -0.29
C LYS A 148 17.04 -2.02 1.21
N GLY A 149 18.26 -2.31 1.68
CA GLY A 149 18.64 -2.10 3.07
C GLY A 149 18.61 -0.60 3.45
N THR A 150 18.45 -0.33 4.73
CA THR A 150 18.58 1.02 5.28
C THR A 150 20.05 1.46 5.17
N ILE A 151 20.29 2.64 4.60
CA ILE A 151 21.61 3.27 4.55
C ILE A 151 21.66 4.47 5.49
N ASP A 152 22.82 4.75 6.03
CA ASP A 152 23.08 5.95 6.83
C ASP A 152 23.12 7.18 5.92
N ALA A 153 22.10 8.04 6.01
CA ALA A 153 21.98 9.23 5.18
C ALA A 153 23.06 10.31 5.50
N SER A 154 23.80 10.17 6.58
CA SER A 154 24.92 11.04 6.94
C SER A 154 26.19 10.73 6.13
N GLN A 155 26.27 9.56 5.49
CA GLN A 155 27.41 9.14 4.67
C GLN A 155 27.23 9.63 3.22
N PRO A 156 28.12 10.51 2.71
CA PRO A 156 27.90 11.17 1.42
C PRO A 156 28.05 10.27 0.18
N ASN A 157 28.59 9.05 0.29
CA ASN A 157 28.91 8.20 -0.85
C ASN A 157 28.02 6.96 -1.04
N ASP A 158 27.05 6.70 -0.16
CA ASP A 158 26.28 5.47 -0.24
C ASP A 158 25.10 5.50 -1.24
N LYS A 159 24.81 6.69 -1.80
CA LYS A 159 23.77 6.83 -2.83
C LYS A 159 24.17 6.32 -4.22
N ALA A 160 25.44 6.11 -4.46
CA ALA A 160 25.97 5.75 -5.79
C ALA A 160 26.06 4.23 -6.03
N ASN A 161 25.88 3.40 -4.99
CA ASN A 161 26.08 1.94 -5.05
C ASN A 161 24.79 1.12 -4.86
N LEU A 162 23.64 1.73 -5.08
CA LEU A 162 22.32 1.08 -4.99
C LEU A 162 21.67 0.88 -6.35
#